data_5ae753625c4391e421bdb17a956cafa6
#
_entry.id   5ae753625c4391e421bdb17a956cafa6
#
_cell.length_a   1.000
_cell.length_b   1.000
_cell.length_c   1.000
_cell.angle_alpha   90.00
_cell.angle_beta   90.00
_cell.angle_gamma   90.00
#
_symmetry.space_group_name_H-M   'P 1'
#
loop_
_entity.id
_entity.type
_entity.pdbx_description
1 polymer ?
#
loop_
_entity_poly.entity_id
_entity_poly.type
_entity_poly.pdbx_seq_one_letter_code
_entity_poly.pdbx_strand_id
1 'polypeptide(L)'
;ESGQLGSFTKCYWGHPAYKLPSELNLLATAHYLEALGMQAKASRIAAVLGGKMPMHMSSVPGGTTYTPTMDGLQAILYMVREINEWVDRVYLPDVLAVAPYYLEMAHQGRSVGNMLAWGVFEEASRKPEERLLPRGMILDGKLEVLQPDEAQVTEQVTHSWFDGEGALHPYEETTQPRYTGYSPDEKYTWVKAPRYNGKRMEVGPLPRVIMAYLAGNQQAKKMVDSTLQALGVPGQVDLLFSALGRIAARVIETKMIADAMERWTLEIMGNIQAGNTALYVPHEIPDSAQGVGLWEAPRGALGHWNVIRNKK
;
A
#
# COMPACT_ATOMS: atom_id res chain seq x y z
N GLU A 1 34.04 -3.53 14.61
CA GLU A 1 35.12 -2.97 15.49
C GLU A 1 35.60 -1.59 15.00
N SER A 2 35.47 -1.29 13.68
CA SER A 2 35.91 0.01 13.10
C SER A 2 35.02 1.21 13.44
N GLY A 3 33.83 1.02 14.04
CA GLY A 3 32.83 2.07 14.28
C GLY A 3 32.09 2.58 13.04
N GLN A 4 32.39 2.05 11.86
CA GLN A 4 31.82 2.53 10.58
C GLN A 4 30.32 2.26 10.44
N LEU A 5 29.77 1.26 11.15
CA LEU A 5 28.34 0.95 11.11
C LEU A 5 27.47 1.96 11.91
N GLY A 6 28.07 2.76 12.80
CA GLY A 6 27.33 3.73 13.61
C GLY A 6 26.14 3.09 14.34
N SER A 7 24.96 3.66 14.19
CA SER A 7 23.73 3.17 14.82
C SER A 7 23.26 1.79 14.34
N PHE A 8 23.79 1.26 13.25
CA PHE A 8 23.53 -0.10 12.78
C PHE A 8 24.40 -1.16 13.48
N THR A 9 25.33 -0.73 14.34
CA THR A 9 26.10 -1.67 15.15
C THR A 9 25.20 -2.36 16.16
N LYS A 10 25.35 -3.70 16.29
CA LYS A 10 24.63 -4.46 17.31
C LYS A 10 24.87 -3.83 18.69
N CYS A 11 23.82 -3.70 19.49
CA CYS A 11 23.85 -3.11 20.84
C CYS A 11 24.28 -1.64 20.91
N TYR A 12 24.26 -0.88 19.82
CA TYR A 12 24.61 0.55 19.80
C TYR A 12 23.90 1.35 20.90
N TRP A 13 22.60 1.11 21.10
CA TRP A 13 21.78 1.79 22.11
C TRP A 13 21.76 1.06 23.47
N GLY A 14 22.51 -0.03 23.64
CA GLY A 14 22.50 -0.83 24.87
C GLY A 14 21.17 -1.49 25.23
N HIS A 15 20.21 -1.54 24.30
CA HIS A 15 18.87 -2.05 24.58
C HIS A 15 18.79 -3.58 24.31
N PRO A 16 18.08 -4.36 25.18
CA PRO A 16 17.99 -5.82 25.05
C PRO A 16 17.23 -6.30 23.78
N ALA A 17 16.54 -5.40 23.09
CA ALA A 17 15.87 -5.70 21.82
C ALA A 17 16.82 -5.95 20.64
N TYR A 18 18.15 -5.73 20.79
CA TYR A 18 19.15 -6.11 19.80
C TYR A 18 19.41 -7.63 19.84
N LYS A 19 18.48 -8.43 19.33
CA LYS A 19 18.51 -9.91 19.41
C LYS A 19 19.26 -10.58 18.27
N LEU A 20 19.43 -9.91 17.13
CA LEU A 20 20.06 -10.52 15.97
C LEU A 20 21.52 -10.87 16.25
N PRO A 21 22.01 -12.05 15.78
CA PRO A 21 23.45 -12.33 15.71
C PRO A 21 24.19 -11.26 14.91
N SER A 22 25.47 -11.05 15.21
CA SER A 22 26.27 -9.98 14.57
C SER A 22 26.35 -10.15 13.07
N GLU A 23 26.47 -11.38 12.59
CA GLU A 23 26.53 -11.75 11.17
C GLU A 23 25.22 -11.42 10.46
N LEU A 24 24.09 -11.81 11.04
CA LEU A 24 22.76 -11.51 10.47
C LEU A 24 22.48 -10.01 10.48
N ASN A 25 22.89 -9.30 11.56
CA ASN A 25 22.76 -7.86 11.62
C ASN A 25 23.59 -7.15 10.54
N LEU A 26 24.82 -7.61 10.30
CA LEU A 26 25.68 -7.08 9.24
C LEU A 26 25.08 -7.34 7.86
N LEU A 27 24.62 -8.57 7.61
CA LEU A 27 23.98 -8.96 6.34
C LEU A 27 22.73 -8.11 6.08
N ALA A 28 21.82 -7.99 7.07
CA ALA A 28 20.62 -7.18 6.93
C ALA A 28 20.94 -5.69 6.71
N THR A 29 22.05 -5.19 7.29
CA THR A 29 22.51 -3.81 7.03
C THR A 29 23.00 -3.64 5.59
N ALA A 30 23.76 -4.62 5.06
CA ALA A 30 24.18 -4.61 3.65
C ALA A 30 22.97 -4.63 2.71
N HIS A 31 22.02 -5.52 2.95
CA HIS A 31 20.77 -5.61 2.17
C HIS A 31 19.91 -4.35 2.26
N TYR A 32 19.91 -3.66 3.41
CA TYR A 32 19.26 -2.35 3.53
C TYR A 32 19.87 -1.31 2.57
N LEU A 33 21.19 -1.30 2.41
CA LEU A 33 21.85 -0.42 1.45
C LEU A 33 21.54 -0.81 0.00
N GLU A 34 21.47 -2.11 -0.31
CA GLU A 34 21.02 -2.60 -1.62
C GLU A 34 19.58 -2.18 -1.93
N ALA A 35 18.69 -2.21 -0.92
CA ALA A 35 17.29 -1.79 -1.05
C ALA A 35 17.16 -0.35 -1.57
N LEU A 36 18.08 0.56 -1.20
CA LEU A 36 18.09 1.94 -1.72
C LEU A 36 18.31 1.96 -3.24
N GLY A 37 19.16 1.06 -3.75
CA GLY A 37 19.37 0.87 -5.19
C GLY A 37 18.11 0.35 -5.89
N MET A 38 17.39 -0.59 -5.28
CA MET A 38 16.11 -1.12 -5.81
C MET A 38 15.01 -0.05 -5.82
N GLN A 39 14.94 0.78 -4.77
CA GLN A 39 14.03 1.94 -4.74
C GLN A 39 14.33 2.93 -5.88
N ALA A 40 15.61 3.19 -6.17
CA ALA A 40 15.99 4.05 -7.28
C ALA A 40 15.58 3.45 -8.63
N LYS A 41 15.69 2.13 -8.83
CA LYS A 41 15.19 1.45 -10.05
C LYS A 41 13.68 1.56 -10.17
N ALA A 42 12.93 1.29 -9.09
CA ALA A 42 11.47 1.44 -9.09
C ALA A 42 11.05 2.89 -9.41
N SER A 43 11.76 3.88 -8.86
CA SER A 43 11.52 5.30 -9.17
C SER A 43 11.81 5.64 -10.64
N ARG A 44 12.81 5.00 -11.26
CA ARG A 44 13.09 5.15 -12.70
C ARG A 44 11.95 4.59 -13.56
N ILE A 45 11.43 3.42 -13.22
CA ILE A 45 10.26 2.85 -13.91
C ILE A 45 9.08 3.82 -13.82
N ALA A 46 8.78 4.33 -12.62
CA ALA A 46 7.73 5.31 -12.42
C ALA A 46 7.98 6.61 -13.21
N ALA A 47 9.23 7.07 -13.32
CA ALA A 47 9.59 8.25 -14.10
C ALA A 47 9.44 8.03 -15.61
N VAL A 48 9.77 6.85 -16.12
CA VAL A 48 9.57 6.50 -17.55
C VAL A 48 8.09 6.50 -17.90
N LEU A 49 7.25 5.85 -17.09
CA LEU A 49 5.81 5.76 -17.30
C LEU A 49 5.08 7.08 -17.01
N GLY A 50 5.55 7.83 -16.03
CA GLY A 50 4.92 9.03 -15.51
C GLY A 50 5.50 10.35 -16.00
N GLY A 51 6.60 10.31 -16.78
CA GLY A 51 7.31 11.50 -17.22
C GLY A 51 8.26 12.08 -16.18
N LYS A 52 8.00 11.87 -14.90
CA LYS A 52 8.88 12.21 -13.77
C LYS A 52 8.50 11.44 -12.51
N MET A 53 9.36 11.49 -11.51
CA MET A 53 9.13 11.01 -10.14
C MET A 53 9.66 12.07 -9.16
N PRO A 54 8.97 12.41 -8.08
CA PRO A 54 7.59 12.09 -7.71
C PRO A 54 6.56 12.87 -8.53
N MET A 55 5.29 12.64 -8.30
CA MET A 55 4.15 13.30 -8.94
C MET A 55 4.20 13.19 -10.48
N HIS A 56 3.92 11.97 -10.96
CA HIS A 56 3.82 11.68 -12.38
C HIS A 56 2.81 12.60 -13.10
N MET A 57 3.05 12.85 -14.39
CA MET A 57 2.28 13.78 -15.20
C MET A 57 1.53 13.10 -16.35
N SER A 58 1.69 11.80 -16.52
CA SER A 58 1.11 11.07 -17.65
C SER A 58 -0.35 10.64 -17.42
N SER A 59 -0.82 10.57 -16.19
CA SER A 59 -2.22 10.22 -15.90
C SER A 59 -3.12 11.41 -16.14
N VAL A 60 -4.10 11.21 -17.01
CA VAL A 60 -5.13 12.21 -17.35
C VAL A 60 -6.50 11.57 -17.28
N PRO A 61 -7.58 12.35 -17.06
CA PRO A 61 -8.93 11.81 -17.19
C PRO A 61 -9.09 11.15 -18.55
N GLY A 62 -9.55 9.89 -18.57
CA GLY A 62 -9.72 9.11 -19.79
C GLY A 62 -8.51 8.26 -20.20
N GLY A 63 -7.34 8.39 -19.56
CA GLY A 63 -6.20 7.54 -19.93
C GLY A 63 -4.83 8.07 -19.55
N THR A 64 -3.89 7.94 -20.46
CA THR A 64 -2.49 8.36 -20.25
C THR A 64 -1.94 9.11 -21.46
N THR A 65 -0.99 10.03 -21.21
CA THR A 65 -0.20 10.70 -22.25
C THR A 65 1.11 9.98 -22.56
N TYR A 66 1.44 8.92 -21.81
CA TYR A 66 2.61 8.12 -22.07
C TYR A 66 2.40 7.23 -23.29
N THR A 67 3.25 7.37 -24.30
CA THR A 67 3.26 6.51 -25.48
C THR A 67 4.36 5.46 -25.32
N PRO A 68 4.03 4.21 -25.02
CA PRO A 68 5.02 3.17 -24.82
C PRO A 68 5.74 2.81 -26.13
N THR A 69 7.05 2.58 -26.05
CA THR A 69 7.87 2.05 -27.12
C THR A 69 8.41 0.68 -26.70
N MET A 70 8.71 -0.19 -27.69
CA MET A 70 9.25 -1.52 -27.40
C MET A 70 10.57 -1.43 -26.63
N ASP A 71 11.47 -0.52 -27.00
CA ASP A 71 12.77 -0.32 -26.33
C ASP A 71 12.58 0.16 -24.88
N GLY A 72 11.65 1.10 -24.67
CA GLY A 72 11.31 1.58 -23.32
C GLY A 72 10.72 0.48 -22.46
N LEU A 73 9.82 -0.34 -23.00
CA LEU A 73 9.24 -1.47 -22.29
C LEU A 73 10.25 -2.58 -22.00
N GLN A 74 11.21 -2.84 -22.90
CA GLN A 74 12.31 -3.78 -22.62
C GLN A 74 13.19 -3.30 -21.48
N ALA A 75 13.51 -2.00 -21.44
CA ALA A 75 14.26 -1.41 -20.33
C ALA A 75 13.50 -1.51 -18.99
N ILE A 76 12.18 -1.27 -19.02
CA ILE A 76 11.30 -1.47 -17.84
C ILE A 76 11.31 -2.94 -17.42
N LEU A 77 11.12 -3.86 -18.35
CA LEU A 77 11.10 -5.31 -18.07
C LEU A 77 12.40 -5.79 -17.41
N TYR A 78 13.54 -5.30 -17.89
CA TYR A 78 14.82 -5.59 -17.28
C TYR A 78 14.88 -5.13 -15.82
N MET A 79 14.51 -3.87 -15.53
CA MET A 79 14.51 -3.33 -14.18
C MET A 79 13.50 -4.06 -13.26
N VAL A 80 12.33 -4.41 -13.78
CA VAL A 80 11.30 -5.16 -13.06
C VAL A 80 11.83 -6.54 -12.65
N ARG A 81 12.52 -7.24 -13.55
CA ARG A 81 13.10 -8.56 -13.26
C ARG A 81 14.21 -8.48 -12.21
N GLU A 82 15.06 -7.48 -12.26
CA GLU A 82 16.08 -7.26 -11.22
C GLU A 82 15.44 -7.00 -9.84
N ILE A 83 14.38 -6.19 -9.79
CA ILE A 83 13.63 -5.93 -8.54
C ILE A 83 12.98 -7.22 -8.04
N ASN A 84 12.33 -7.97 -8.93
CA ASN A 84 11.64 -9.21 -8.56
C ASN A 84 12.62 -10.27 -8.03
N GLU A 85 13.77 -10.44 -8.70
CA GLU A 85 14.84 -11.32 -8.24
C GLU A 85 15.37 -10.91 -6.85
N TRP A 86 15.57 -9.62 -6.62
CA TRP A 86 16.01 -9.11 -5.34
C TRP A 86 14.96 -9.34 -4.23
N VAL A 87 13.68 -9.19 -4.53
CA VAL A 87 12.60 -9.49 -3.58
C VAL A 87 12.63 -10.96 -3.18
N ASP A 88 12.83 -11.88 -4.14
CA ASP A 88 12.88 -13.32 -3.91
C ASP A 88 14.13 -13.75 -3.14
N ARG A 89 15.29 -13.18 -3.46
CA ARG A 89 16.57 -13.63 -2.91
C ARG A 89 16.98 -12.92 -1.64
N VAL A 90 16.46 -11.72 -1.41
CA VAL A 90 16.91 -10.86 -0.31
C VAL A 90 15.74 -10.47 0.59
N TYR A 91 14.76 -9.73 0.09
CA TYR A 91 13.76 -9.10 0.96
C TYR A 91 12.88 -10.11 1.69
N LEU A 92 12.33 -11.09 0.99
CA LEU A 92 11.50 -12.13 1.61
C LEU A 92 12.31 -13.02 2.56
N PRO A 93 13.50 -13.55 2.19
CA PRO A 93 14.36 -14.31 3.10
C PRO A 93 14.79 -13.52 4.34
N ASP A 94 15.11 -12.23 4.22
CA ASP A 94 15.50 -11.39 5.35
C ASP A 94 14.39 -11.30 6.40
N VAL A 95 13.15 -11.06 5.96
CA VAL A 95 12.01 -11.00 6.89
C VAL A 95 11.81 -12.33 7.60
N LEU A 96 11.91 -13.46 6.87
CA LEU A 96 11.79 -14.80 7.46
C LEU A 96 12.96 -15.14 8.39
N ALA A 97 14.17 -14.64 8.11
CA ALA A 97 15.34 -14.86 8.97
C ALA A 97 15.31 -14.03 10.26
N VAL A 98 14.76 -12.81 10.19
CA VAL A 98 14.69 -11.88 11.33
C VAL A 98 13.49 -12.16 12.23
N ALA A 99 12.34 -12.51 11.68
CA ALA A 99 11.09 -12.67 12.42
C ALA A 99 11.17 -13.64 13.61
N PRO A 100 11.88 -14.80 13.57
CA PRO A 100 11.98 -15.72 14.70
C PRO A 100 12.56 -15.10 15.96
N TYR A 101 13.45 -14.12 15.84
CA TYR A 101 14.05 -13.42 16.99
C TYR A 101 13.07 -12.50 17.72
N TYR A 102 11.91 -12.20 17.11
CA TYR A 102 10.92 -11.26 17.61
C TYR A 102 9.51 -11.84 17.70
N LEU A 103 9.34 -13.17 17.58
CA LEU A 103 8.01 -13.81 17.64
C LEU A 103 7.27 -13.54 18.94
N GLU A 104 7.97 -13.36 20.07
CA GLU A 104 7.35 -12.97 21.33
C GLU A 104 6.64 -11.62 21.25
N MET A 105 7.00 -10.77 20.26
CA MET A 105 6.37 -9.48 20.00
C MET A 105 5.16 -9.58 19.04
N ALA A 106 4.79 -10.78 18.59
CA ALA A 106 3.67 -11.00 17.68
C ALA A 106 2.31 -10.58 18.26
N HIS A 107 2.26 -10.34 19.58
CA HIS A 107 1.06 -9.81 20.25
C HIS A 107 1.10 -8.29 20.46
N GLN A 108 2.21 -7.63 20.11
CA GLN A 108 2.37 -6.19 20.27
C GLN A 108 1.84 -5.43 19.03
N GLY A 109 1.36 -4.21 19.29
CA GLY A 109 0.83 -3.35 18.23
C GLY A 109 -0.39 -3.94 17.52
N ARG A 110 -1.25 -4.66 18.27
CA ARG A 110 -2.45 -5.28 17.70
C ARG A 110 -3.37 -4.25 17.06
N SER A 111 -3.93 -4.63 15.92
CA SER A 111 -4.98 -3.91 15.23
C SER A 111 -6.25 -3.81 16.08
N VAL A 112 -7.08 -2.79 15.80
CA VAL A 112 -8.44 -2.70 16.34
C VAL A 112 -9.40 -3.76 15.76
N GLY A 113 -8.91 -4.58 14.83
CA GLY A 113 -9.72 -5.62 14.19
C GLY A 113 -10.64 -5.12 13.08
N ASN A 114 -10.67 -3.82 12.81
CA ASN A 114 -11.41 -3.26 11.68
C ASN A 114 -10.41 -2.95 10.56
N MET A 115 -10.60 -3.52 9.39
CA MET A 115 -9.71 -3.37 8.25
C MET A 115 -10.50 -2.98 7.01
N LEU A 116 -9.93 -2.09 6.18
CA LEU A 116 -10.54 -1.61 4.94
C LEU A 116 -9.51 -1.59 3.82
N ALA A 117 -9.90 -2.08 2.65
CA ALA A 117 -9.22 -1.90 1.38
C ALA A 117 -10.23 -1.51 0.30
N TRP A 118 -9.95 -0.43 -0.44
CA TRP A 118 -10.76 -0.07 -1.62
C TRP A 118 -10.43 -0.95 -2.84
N GLY A 119 -9.33 -1.66 -2.77
CA GLY A 119 -8.82 -2.50 -3.84
C GLY A 119 -8.05 -1.73 -4.91
N VAL A 120 -7.06 -2.40 -5.50
CA VAL A 120 -6.17 -1.83 -6.50
C VAL A 120 -5.67 -2.90 -7.47
N PHE A 121 -5.20 -2.45 -8.63
CA PHE A 121 -4.68 -3.26 -9.73
C PHE A 121 -5.78 -4.10 -10.38
N GLU A 122 -6.46 -3.48 -11.32
CA GLU A 122 -7.54 -4.09 -12.07
C GLU A 122 -7.06 -5.30 -12.87
N GLU A 123 -7.86 -6.35 -12.83
CA GLU A 123 -7.73 -7.53 -13.66
C GLU A 123 -8.75 -7.51 -14.80
N ALA A 124 -8.74 -8.50 -15.67
CA ALA A 124 -9.57 -8.54 -16.87
C ALA A 124 -11.08 -8.36 -16.62
N SER A 125 -11.57 -8.76 -15.46
CA SER A 125 -12.99 -8.62 -15.07
C SER A 125 -13.40 -7.17 -14.80
N ARG A 126 -12.43 -6.29 -14.46
CA ARG A 126 -12.65 -4.91 -14.01
C ARG A 126 -13.53 -4.75 -12.77
N LYS A 127 -13.83 -5.83 -12.05
CA LYS A 127 -14.61 -5.78 -10.82
C LYS A 127 -13.71 -5.50 -9.63
N PRO A 128 -14.09 -4.57 -8.72
CA PRO A 128 -13.26 -4.21 -7.57
C PRO A 128 -12.91 -5.38 -6.64
N GLU A 129 -13.82 -6.33 -6.48
CA GLU A 129 -13.65 -7.53 -5.67
C GLU A 129 -12.75 -8.61 -6.32
N GLU A 130 -12.46 -8.48 -7.62
CA GLU A 130 -11.62 -9.38 -8.39
C GLU A 130 -10.27 -8.75 -8.78
N ARG A 131 -9.92 -7.59 -8.21
CA ARG A 131 -8.60 -6.96 -8.40
C ARG A 131 -7.48 -7.83 -7.82
N LEU A 132 -6.24 -7.62 -8.25
CA LEU A 132 -5.08 -8.32 -7.67
C LEU A 132 -5.06 -8.20 -6.14
N LEU A 133 -5.33 -6.99 -5.64
CA LEU A 133 -5.58 -6.68 -4.23
C LEU A 133 -7.02 -6.19 -4.13
N PRO A 134 -7.96 -7.08 -3.76
CA PRO A 134 -9.39 -6.83 -3.91
C PRO A 134 -9.96 -5.83 -2.90
N ARG A 135 -11.08 -5.22 -3.27
CA ARG A 135 -11.92 -4.41 -2.38
C ARG A 135 -12.55 -5.31 -1.32
N GLY A 136 -12.58 -4.81 -0.09
CA GLY A 136 -13.25 -5.48 1.01
C GLY A 136 -12.98 -4.83 2.35
N MET A 137 -13.69 -5.27 3.36
CA MET A 137 -13.44 -4.89 4.75
C MET A 137 -13.75 -6.05 5.69
N ILE A 138 -13.15 -6.02 6.87
CA ILE A 138 -13.54 -6.84 8.01
C ILE A 138 -13.81 -5.95 9.21
N LEU A 139 -14.69 -6.39 10.07
CA LEU A 139 -15.08 -5.67 11.29
C LEU A 139 -14.89 -6.56 12.52
N ASP A 140 -14.46 -5.94 13.61
CA ASP A 140 -14.35 -6.54 14.93
C ASP A 140 -13.51 -7.83 14.96
N GLY A 141 -12.51 -7.94 14.07
CA GLY A 141 -11.60 -9.10 13.95
C GLY A 141 -12.21 -10.35 13.33
N LYS A 142 -13.43 -10.29 12.81
CA LYS A 142 -14.07 -11.41 12.13
C LYS A 142 -13.49 -11.55 10.73
N LEU A 143 -13.00 -12.77 10.41
CA LEU A 143 -12.42 -13.09 9.09
C LEU A 143 -13.51 -13.34 8.03
N GLU A 144 -14.47 -12.44 7.94
CA GLU A 144 -15.55 -12.43 6.97
C GLU A 144 -15.45 -11.15 6.14
N VAL A 145 -15.35 -11.29 4.82
CA VAL A 145 -15.23 -10.16 3.91
C VAL A 145 -16.58 -9.54 3.67
N LEU A 146 -16.70 -8.27 4.04
CA LEU A 146 -17.85 -7.42 3.75
C LEU A 146 -17.49 -6.44 2.64
N GLN A 147 -18.48 -5.97 1.88
CA GLN A 147 -18.28 -4.92 0.89
C GLN A 147 -18.45 -3.54 1.54
N PRO A 148 -17.45 -2.66 1.45
CA PRO A 148 -17.54 -1.34 2.01
C PRO A 148 -18.42 -0.42 1.15
N ASP A 149 -19.20 0.42 1.83
CA ASP A 149 -20.01 1.49 1.25
C ASP A 149 -19.33 2.84 1.52
N GLU A 150 -18.93 3.56 0.49
CA GLU A 150 -18.26 4.85 0.61
C GLU A 150 -19.14 5.95 1.24
N ALA A 151 -20.46 5.79 1.22
CA ALA A 151 -21.38 6.69 1.90
C ALA A 151 -21.25 6.67 3.44
N GLN A 152 -20.61 5.63 4.00
CA GLN A 152 -20.37 5.50 5.43
C GLN A 152 -19.06 6.17 5.90
N VAL A 153 -18.33 6.79 4.98
CA VAL A 153 -17.06 7.48 5.31
C VAL A 153 -17.37 8.87 5.83
N THR A 154 -16.78 9.19 6.96
CA THR A 154 -16.84 10.54 7.55
C THR A 154 -15.45 11.01 7.95
N GLU A 155 -15.25 12.31 8.04
CA GLU A 155 -14.00 12.93 8.49
C GLU A 155 -14.25 13.69 9.80
N GLN A 156 -13.54 13.28 10.86
CA GLN A 156 -13.56 13.96 12.16
C GLN A 156 -12.62 15.15 12.17
N VAL A 157 -13.10 16.30 12.64
CA VAL A 157 -12.31 17.54 12.75
C VAL A 157 -12.16 18.06 14.19
N THR A 158 -12.65 17.33 15.17
CA THR A 158 -12.65 17.72 16.60
C THR A 158 -11.28 18.21 17.07
N HIS A 159 -10.20 17.52 16.67
CA HIS A 159 -8.83 17.87 17.07
C HIS A 159 -8.02 18.54 15.96
N SER A 160 -8.65 18.87 14.86
CA SER A 160 -7.97 19.48 13.69
C SER A 160 -8.28 20.98 13.61
N TRP A 161 -7.32 21.74 13.08
CA TRP A 161 -7.47 23.20 12.90
C TRP A 161 -8.35 23.55 11.70
N PHE A 162 -9.60 23.07 11.73
CA PHE A 162 -10.66 23.44 10.81
C PHE A 162 -11.88 23.99 11.57
N ASP A 163 -12.67 24.80 10.92
CA ASP A 163 -13.99 25.22 11.45
C ASP A 163 -14.93 24.01 11.48
N GLY A 164 -15.88 24.07 12.41
CA GLY A 164 -16.83 22.99 12.64
C GLY A 164 -16.41 22.01 13.74
N GLU A 165 -17.35 21.18 14.12
CA GLU A 165 -17.20 20.14 15.14
C GLU A 165 -17.83 18.83 14.64
N GLY A 166 -17.24 17.69 15.05
CA GLY A 166 -17.79 16.37 14.77
C GLY A 166 -17.29 15.77 13.47
N ALA A 167 -18.12 14.98 12.84
CA ALA A 167 -17.82 14.19 11.66
C ALA A 167 -18.86 14.43 10.56
N LEU A 168 -18.41 14.83 9.39
CA LEU A 168 -19.25 14.99 8.21
C LEU A 168 -18.78 14.08 7.08
N HIS A 169 -19.71 13.70 6.20
CA HIS A 169 -19.38 13.04 4.96
C HIS A 169 -18.62 14.03 4.04
N PRO A 170 -17.60 13.60 3.25
CA PRO A 170 -16.80 14.49 2.43
C PRO A 170 -17.59 15.36 1.43
N TYR A 171 -18.79 14.94 1.00
CA TYR A 171 -19.67 15.78 0.17
C TYR A 171 -20.39 16.92 0.93
N GLU A 172 -20.51 16.77 2.23
CA GLU A 172 -21.26 17.73 3.10
C GLU A 172 -20.34 18.74 3.74
N GLU A 173 -19.04 18.44 3.77
CA GLU A 173 -18.05 19.25 4.46
C GLU A 173 -17.47 20.35 3.59
N THR A 174 -17.49 21.56 4.12
CA THR A 174 -16.67 22.66 3.59
C THR A 174 -15.44 22.81 4.47
N THR A 175 -14.28 22.47 3.93
CA THR A 175 -13.01 22.60 4.66
C THR A 175 -12.63 24.07 4.78
N GLN A 176 -12.71 24.64 5.99
CA GLN A 176 -12.27 26.00 6.31
C GLN A 176 -11.11 25.91 7.32
N PRO A 177 -9.87 26.20 6.91
CA PRO A 177 -8.72 26.21 7.81
C PRO A 177 -8.87 27.28 8.88
N ARG A 178 -8.67 26.92 10.15
CA ARG A 178 -8.68 27.83 11.28
C ARG A 178 -7.65 27.44 12.32
N TYR A 179 -6.51 28.11 12.31
CA TYR A 179 -5.49 27.89 13.32
C TYR A 179 -5.83 28.60 14.62
N THR A 180 -5.93 27.84 15.71
CA THR A 180 -6.29 28.34 17.06
C THR A 180 -5.17 28.20 18.08
N GLY A 181 -3.94 27.81 17.66
CA GLY A 181 -2.85 27.45 18.54
C GLY A 181 -2.81 25.96 18.83
N TYR A 182 -1.70 25.50 19.40
CA TYR A 182 -1.52 24.12 19.80
C TYR A 182 -2.09 23.88 21.19
N SER A 183 -3.00 22.94 21.33
CA SER A 183 -3.53 22.43 22.59
C SER A 183 -3.65 20.91 22.50
N PRO A 184 -2.94 20.12 23.35
CA PRO A 184 -2.97 18.66 23.27
C PRO A 184 -4.35 18.07 23.57
N ASP A 185 -5.18 18.78 24.33
CA ASP A 185 -6.51 18.32 24.72
C ASP A 185 -7.62 18.82 23.75
N GLU A 186 -7.32 19.80 22.91
CA GLU A 186 -8.28 20.40 21.98
C GLU A 186 -7.86 20.20 20.52
N LYS A 187 -7.15 21.19 19.94
CA LYS A 187 -6.71 21.16 18.54
C LYS A 187 -5.18 21.12 18.44
N TYR A 188 -4.66 20.07 17.78
CA TYR A 188 -3.21 19.80 17.72
C TYR A 188 -2.70 19.37 16.34
N THR A 189 -3.56 19.32 15.32
CA THR A 189 -3.17 18.79 14.00
C THR A 189 -3.90 19.48 12.86
N TRP A 190 -3.32 19.42 11.65
CA TRP A 190 -3.98 19.73 10.38
C TRP A 190 -4.62 18.52 9.72
N VAL A 191 -4.43 17.32 10.29
CA VAL A 191 -4.94 16.07 9.72
C VAL A 191 -6.34 15.82 10.24
N LYS A 192 -7.30 15.63 9.34
CA LYS A 192 -8.62 15.10 9.66
C LYS A 192 -8.53 13.61 9.93
N ALA A 193 -9.42 13.08 10.74
CA ALA A 193 -9.42 11.68 11.13
C ALA A 193 -10.59 10.93 10.47
N PRO A 194 -10.36 10.23 9.33
CA PRO A 194 -11.42 9.50 8.66
C PRO A 194 -11.93 8.33 9.53
N ARG A 195 -13.23 8.05 9.39
CA ARG A 195 -13.93 6.96 10.06
C ARG A 195 -14.86 6.27 9.06
N TYR A 196 -15.08 5.00 9.26
CA TYR A 196 -16.11 4.24 8.55
C TYR A 196 -17.21 3.89 9.53
N ASN A 197 -18.40 4.42 9.35
CA ASN A 197 -19.50 4.29 10.30
C ASN A 197 -19.06 4.52 11.76
N GLY A 198 -18.35 5.63 12.01
CA GLY A 198 -17.78 6.00 13.29
C GLY A 198 -16.58 5.16 13.77
N LYS A 199 -16.27 4.03 13.13
CA LYS A 199 -15.18 3.12 13.52
C LYS A 199 -13.84 3.54 12.92
N ARG A 200 -12.77 3.34 13.68
CA ARG A 200 -11.39 3.42 13.16
C ARG A 200 -11.12 2.19 12.31
N MET A 201 -10.58 2.39 11.11
CA MET A 201 -10.20 1.32 10.19
C MET A 201 -8.68 1.26 10.06
N GLU A 202 -8.10 0.09 10.13
CA GLU A 202 -6.75 -0.13 9.67
C GLU A 202 -6.75 -0.23 8.15
N VAL A 203 -5.79 0.45 7.50
CA VAL A 203 -5.61 0.47 6.04
C VAL A 203 -4.14 0.20 5.70
N GLY A 204 -3.84 -0.18 4.48
CA GLY A 204 -2.48 -0.44 4.01
C GLY A 204 -2.21 -1.89 3.64
N PRO A 205 -0.92 -2.32 3.64
CA PRO A 205 -0.54 -3.65 3.19
C PRO A 205 -1.26 -4.80 3.90
N LEU A 206 -1.40 -4.73 5.23
CA LEU A 206 -2.04 -5.81 5.98
C LEU A 206 -3.50 -6.00 5.57
N PRO A 207 -4.39 -4.99 5.60
CA PRO A 207 -5.75 -5.12 5.08
C PRO A 207 -5.80 -5.66 3.65
N ARG A 208 -5.00 -5.15 2.73
CA ARG A 208 -5.00 -5.60 1.33
C ARG A 208 -4.63 -7.06 1.17
N VAL A 209 -3.59 -7.53 1.88
CA VAL A 209 -3.18 -8.94 1.86
C VAL A 209 -4.24 -9.84 2.51
N ILE A 210 -4.84 -9.41 3.62
CA ILE A 210 -5.93 -10.15 4.28
C ILE A 210 -7.15 -10.25 3.35
N MET A 211 -7.55 -9.15 2.68
CA MET A 211 -8.64 -9.22 1.71
C MET A 211 -8.32 -10.18 0.56
N ALA A 212 -7.10 -10.14 0.00
CA ALA A 212 -6.68 -11.07 -1.04
C ALA A 212 -6.69 -12.53 -0.56
N TYR A 213 -6.20 -12.79 0.65
CA TYR A 213 -6.21 -14.11 1.27
C TYR A 213 -7.64 -14.65 1.42
N LEU A 214 -8.53 -13.86 2.00
CA LEU A 214 -9.92 -14.25 2.26
C LEU A 214 -10.76 -14.35 0.98
N ALA A 215 -10.49 -13.53 -0.03
CA ALA A 215 -11.11 -13.63 -1.35
C ALA A 215 -10.64 -14.85 -2.16
N GLY A 216 -9.68 -15.65 -1.62
CA GLY A 216 -9.21 -16.87 -2.27
C GLY A 216 -8.14 -16.67 -3.35
N ASN A 217 -7.50 -15.50 -3.40
CA ASN A 217 -6.34 -15.28 -4.28
C ASN A 217 -5.26 -16.32 -3.98
N GLN A 218 -4.95 -17.17 -4.96
CA GLN A 218 -4.07 -18.33 -4.76
C GLN A 218 -2.65 -17.93 -4.39
N GLN A 219 -2.13 -16.83 -4.95
CA GLN A 219 -0.80 -16.35 -4.63
C GLN A 219 -0.75 -15.81 -3.20
N ALA A 220 -1.71 -15.00 -2.79
CA ALA A 220 -1.81 -14.48 -1.42
C ALA A 220 -1.93 -15.63 -0.40
N LYS A 221 -2.80 -16.62 -0.67
CA LYS A 221 -2.95 -17.80 0.19
C LYS A 221 -1.64 -18.56 0.35
N LYS A 222 -1.00 -18.90 -0.77
CA LYS A 222 0.28 -19.61 -0.74
C LYS A 222 1.34 -18.87 0.06
N MET A 223 1.45 -17.54 -0.14
CA MET A 223 2.48 -16.74 0.52
C MET A 223 2.20 -16.56 2.01
N VAL A 224 0.96 -16.28 2.38
CA VAL A 224 0.57 -16.17 3.81
C VAL A 224 0.77 -17.48 4.52
N ASP A 225 0.26 -18.59 3.97
CA ASP A 225 0.35 -19.91 4.59
C ASP A 225 1.80 -20.37 4.73
N SER A 226 2.64 -20.18 3.68
CA SER A 226 4.06 -20.51 3.75
C SER A 226 4.83 -19.63 4.75
N THR A 227 4.49 -18.36 4.88
CA THR A 227 5.09 -17.47 5.87
C THR A 227 4.74 -17.92 7.29
N LEU A 228 3.47 -18.19 7.57
CA LEU A 228 3.03 -18.68 8.88
C LEU A 228 3.65 -20.05 9.21
N GLN A 229 3.79 -20.94 8.22
CA GLN A 229 4.45 -22.22 8.39
C GLN A 229 5.94 -22.06 8.71
N ALA A 230 6.66 -21.20 7.99
CA ALA A 230 8.08 -20.92 8.22
C ALA A 230 8.33 -20.32 9.62
N LEU A 231 7.37 -19.59 10.15
CA LEU A 231 7.42 -19.01 11.49
C LEU A 231 6.95 -19.99 12.59
N GLY A 232 6.57 -21.22 12.25
CA GLY A 232 6.12 -22.24 13.20
C GLY A 232 4.72 -22.01 13.78
N VAL A 233 3.90 -21.19 13.11
CA VAL A 233 2.54 -20.82 13.54
C VAL A 233 1.50 -21.05 12.42
N PRO A 234 1.44 -22.26 11.82
CA PRO A 234 0.58 -22.52 10.68
C PRO A 234 -0.89 -22.26 11.01
N GLY A 235 -1.60 -21.61 10.10
CA GLY A 235 -3.03 -21.32 10.21
C GLY A 235 -3.41 -20.18 11.18
N GLN A 236 -2.47 -19.61 11.93
CA GLN A 236 -2.74 -18.56 12.90
C GLN A 236 -2.75 -17.17 12.20
N VAL A 237 -3.71 -16.94 11.32
CA VAL A 237 -3.84 -15.69 10.53
C VAL A 237 -4.02 -14.45 11.42
N ASP A 238 -4.62 -14.60 12.60
CA ASP A 238 -4.80 -13.53 13.57
C ASP A 238 -3.49 -12.97 14.13
N LEU A 239 -2.39 -13.72 14.10
CA LEU A 239 -1.05 -13.22 14.45
C LEU A 239 -0.55 -12.14 13.47
N LEU A 240 -1.08 -12.11 12.25
CA LEU A 240 -0.80 -11.02 11.31
C LEU A 240 -1.37 -9.67 11.77
N PHE A 241 -2.33 -9.65 12.70
CA PHE A 241 -2.92 -8.41 13.23
C PHE A 241 -2.01 -7.74 14.27
N SER A 242 -0.73 -7.68 13.99
CA SER A 242 0.32 -7.20 14.86
C SER A 242 1.35 -6.35 14.11
N ALA A 243 2.31 -5.79 14.83
CA ALA A 243 3.42 -5.05 14.23
C ALA A 243 4.26 -5.94 13.29
N LEU A 244 4.57 -7.18 13.69
CA LEU A 244 5.29 -8.15 12.85
C LEU A 244 4.47 -8.57 11.64
N GLY A 245 3.18 -8.79 11.82
CA GLY A 245 2.28 -9.14 10.72
C GLY A 245 2.18 -8.06 9.66
N ARG A 246 2.23 -6.78 10.03
CA ARG A 246 2.29 -5.67 9.05
C ARG A 246 3.59 -5.68 8.24
N ILE A 247 4.70 -6.09 8.83
CA ILE A 247 5.97 -6.27 8.11
C ILE A 247 5.86 -7.44 7.14
N ALA A 248 5.35 -8.59 7.60
CA ALA A 248 5.12 -9.76 6.75
C ALA A 248 4.17 -9.44 5.59
N ALA A 249 3.04 -8.79 5.85
CA ALA A 249 2.09 -8.39 4.81
C ALA A 249 2.72 -7.46 3.78
N ARG A 250 3.59 -6.54 4.19
CA ARG A 250 4.27 -5.62 3.26
C ARG A 250 5.21 -6.34 2.31
N VAL A 251 5.97 -7.34 2.77
CA VAL A 251 6.85 -8.11 1.89
C VAL A 251 6.05 -9.03 0.97
N ILE A 252 4.96 -9.64 1.46
CA ILE A 252 4.05 -10.44 0.65
C ILE A 252 3.45 -9.59 -0.46
N GLU A 253 2.90 -8.42 -0.14
CA GLU A 253 2.36 -7.49 -1.11
C GLU A 253 3.43 -7.05 -2.13
N THR A 254 4.64 -6.73 -1.67
CA THR A 254 5.74 -6.36 -2.56
C THR A 254 6.04 -7.46 -3.57
N LYS A 255 6.05 -8.72 -3.15
CA LYS A 255 6.26 -9.86 -4.07
C LYS A 255 5.11 -10.01 -5.06
N MET A 256 3.87 -9.91 -4.60
CA MET A 256 2.69 -9.99 -5.48
C MET A 256 2.73 -8.91 -6.56
N ILE A 257 3.09 -7.69 -6.18
CA ILE A 257 3.19 -6.56 -7.13
C ILE A 257 4.38 -6.76 -8.08
N ALA A 258 5.54 -7.21 -7.59
CA ALA A 258 6.71 -7.45 -8.43
C ALA A 258 6.44 -8.47 -9.52
N ASP A 259 5.76 -9.57 -9.20
CA ASP A 259 5.32 -10.57 -10.18
C ASP A 259 4.31 -9.99 -11.20
N ALA A 260 3.37 -9.20 -10.69
CA ALA A 260 2.36 -8.58 -11.54
C ALA A 260 2.96 -7.54 -12.49
N MET A 261 3.98 -6.78 -12.07
CA MET A 261 4.66 -5.78 -12.90
C MET A 261 5.32 -6.42 -14.13
N GLU A 262 5.91 -7.61 -14.00
CA GLU A 262 6.45 -8.35 -15.16
C GLU A 262 5.34 -8.72 -16.13
N ARG A 263 4.26 -9.32 -15.62
CA ARG A 263 3.09 -9.71 -16.40
C ARG A 263 2.47 -8.52 -17.14
N TRP A 264 2.24 -7.40 -16.46
CA TRP A 264 1.67 -6.18 -17.07
C TRP A 264 2.59 -5.57 -18.13
N THR A 265 3.91 -5.59 -17.91
CA THR A 265 4.85 -5.09 -18.92
C THR A 265 4.78 -5.94 -20.19
N LEU A 266 4.74 -7.26 -20.06
CA LEU A 266 4.60 -8.19 -21.19
C LEU A 266 3.23 -8.04 -21.88
N GLU A 267 2.17 -7.78 -21.14
CA GLU A 267 0.82 -7.53 -21.67
C GLU A 267 0.79 -6.24 -22.51
N ILE A 268 1.41 -5.15 -22.05
CA ILE A 268 1.53 -3.91 -22.83
C ILE A 268 2.30 -4.17 -24.13
N MET A 269 3.40 -4.93 -24.07
CA MET A 269 4.17 -5.30 -25.27
C MET A 269 3.30 -6.11 -26.25
N GLY A 270 2.53 -7.08 -25.75
CA GLY A 270 1.60 -7.87 -26.55
C GLY A 270 0.49 -7.02 -27.19
N ASN A 271 -0.06 -6.06 -26.46
CA ASN A 271 -1.06 -5.14 -26.97
C ASN A 271 -0.52 -4.29 -28.13
N ILE A 272 0.71 -3.77 -28.03
CA ILE A 272 1.35 -3.03 -29.11
C ILE A 272 1.54 -3.91 -30.35
N GLN A 273 2.02 -5.15 -30.17
CA GLN A 273 2.22 -6.10 -31.26
C GLN A 273 0.90 -6.46 -31.96
N ALA A 274 -0.20 -6.51 -31.22
CA ALA A 274 -1.54 -6.75 -31.74
C ALA A 274 -2.19 -5.50 -32.38
N GLY A 275 -1.48 -4.35 -32.39
CA GLY A 275 -2.00 -3.09 -32.93
C GLY A 275 -2.98 -2.36 -31.99
N ASN A 276 -3.15 -2.84 -30.75
CA ASN A 276 -3.94 -2.17 -29.74
C ASN A 276 -3.10 -1.07 -29.05
N THR A 277 -3.20 0.14 -29.56
CA THR A 277 -2.42 1.30 -29.11
C THR A 277 -3.28 2.41 -28.53
N ALA A 278 -4.53 2.13 -28.16
CA ALA A 278 -5.44 3.10 -27.58
C ALA A 278 -4.95 3.49 -26.17
N LEU A 279 -4.61 4.77 -25.98
CA LEU A 279 -4.09 5.31 -24.72
C LEU A 279 -5.08 6.23 -24.01
N TYR A 280 -6.15 6.63 -24.67
CA TYR A 280 -7.04 7.66 -24.20
C TYR A 280 -8.48 7.44 -24.73
N VAL A 281 -9.43 7.64 -23.86
CA VAL A 281 -10.86 7.66 -24.19
C VAL A 281 -11.35 9.11 -24.17
N PRO A 282 -11.76 9.69 -25.31
CA PRO A 282 -12.30 11.04 -25.34
C PRO A 282 -13.52 11.18 -24.41
N HIS A 283 -13.58 12.28 -23.71
CA HIS A 283 -14.68 12.62 -22.82
C HIS A 283 -14.88 14.13 -22.78
N GLU A 284 -16.06 14.55 -22.37
CA GLU A 284 -16.38 15.95 -22.12
C GLU A 284 -16.49 16.20 -20.61
N ILE A 285 -16.02 17.38 -20.18
CA ILE A 285 -16.18 17.82 -18.79
C ILE A 285 -17.63 18.23 -18.60
N PRO A 286 -18.39 17.60 -17.70
CA PRO A 286 -19.80 17.97 -17.47
C PRO A 286 -19.92 19.34 -16.81
N ASP A 287 -21.05 20.01 -17.05
CA ASP A 287 -21.35 21.29 -16.39
C ASP A 287 -21.55 21.10 -14.87
N SER A 288 -22.20 20.01 -14.49
CA SER A 288 -22.41 19.62 -13.10
C SER A 288 -22.30 18.11 -12.95
N ALA A 289 -21.55 17.67 -11.96
CA ALA A 289 -21.43 16.26 -11.60
C ALA A 289 -20.97 16.08 -10.15
N GLN A 290 -21.25 14.93 -9.60
CA GLN A 290 -20.58 14.42 -8.40
C GLN A 290 -19.87 13.11 -8.76
N GLY A 291 -18.70 12.91 -8.18
CA GLY A 291 -17.93 11.69 -8.41
C GLY A 291 -17.05 11.35 -7.20
N VAL A 292 -16.81 10.06 -7.03
CA VAL A 292 -15.88 9.56 -6.04
C VAL A 292 -14.82 8.69 -6.73
N GLY A 293 -13.56 8.95 -6.42
CA GLY A 293 -12.42 8.13 -6.80
C GLY A 293 -11.89 7.39 -5.58
N LEU A 294 -11.96 6.06 -5.58
CA LEU A 294 -11.48 5.22 -4.50
C LEU A 294 -10.29 4.40 -4.99
N TRP A 295 -9.19 4.48 -4.28
CA TRP A 295 -7.94 3.84 -4.66
C TRP A 295 -7.13 3.39 -3.45
N GLU A 296 -6.00 2.76 -3.69
CA GLU A 296 -5.02 2.40 -2.67
C GLU A 296 -3.70 3.14 -2.91
N ALA A 297 -3.30 3.93 -1.92
CA ALA A 297 -1.92 4.42 -1.83
C ALA A 297 -1.03 3.38 -1.12
N PRO A 298 0.31 3.48 -1.17
CA PRO A 298 1.20 2.53 -0.51
C PRO A 298 0.86 2.32 0.97
N ARG A 299 0.41 3.38 1.65
CA ARG A 299 0.09 3.34 3.09
C ARG A 299 -1.36 3.04 3.40
N GLY A 300 -2.23 3.01 2.40
CA GLY A 300 -3.62 2.58 2.64
C GLY A 300 -4.66 3.25 1.74
N ALA A 301 -5.89 3.07 2.13
CA ALA A 301 -7.08 3.50 1.42
C ALA A 301 -7.11 5.01 1.18
N LEU A 302 -7.37 5.40 -0.05
CA LEU A 302 -7.47 6.78 -0.51
C LEU A 302 -8.84 7.01 -1.14
N GLY A 303 -9.51 8.08 -0.77
CA GLY A 303 -10.76 8.50 -1.37
C GLY A 303 -10.74 9.98 -1.72
N HIS A 304 -11.23 10.31 -2.90
CA HIS A 304 -11.46 11.66 -3.37
C HIS A 304 -12.93 11.84 -3.74
N TRP A 305 -13.61 12.76 -3.09
CA TRP A 305 -14.97 13.16 -3.41
C TRP A 305 -14.92 14.51 -4.10
N ASN A 306 -15.53 14.60 -5.27
CA ASN A 306 -15.51 15.79 -6.10
C ASN A 306 -16.92 16.23 -6.47
N VAL A 307 -17.14 17.52 -6.46
CA VAL A 307 -18.36 18.17 -6.94
C VAL A 307 -17.97 19.18 -8.01
N ILE A 308 -18.44 18.97 -9.23
CA ILE A 308 -18.24 19.90 -10.35
C ILE A 308 -19.46 20.80 -10.45
N ARG A 309 -19.23 22.11 -10.51
CA ARG A 309 -20.26 23.12 -10.76
C ARG A 309 -19.74 24.11 -11.78
N ASN A 310 -20.48 24.32 -12.88
CA ASN A 310 -20.07 25.20 -13.98
C ASN A 310 -18.67 24.85 -14.50
N LYS A 311 -18.40 23.56 -14.71
CA LYS A 311 -17.10 22.99 -15.17
C LYS A 311 -15.92 23.27 -14.23
N LYS A 312 -16.17 23.60 -12.97
CA LYS A 312 -15.16 23.85 -11.94
C LYS A 312 -15.39 23.01 -10.71
#